data_9580638cde5f13fda261c3b73fd1ff2a
#
_entry.id   9580638cde5f13fda261c3b73fd1ff2a
#
_cell.length_a   1.000
_cell.length_b   1.000
_cell.length_c   1.000
_cell.angle_alpha   90.00
_cell.angle_beta   90.00
_cell.angle_gamma   90.00
#
_symmetry.space_group_name_H-M   'P 1'
#
loop_
_entity.id
_entity.type
_entity.pdbx_description
1 polymer ?
#
loop_
_entity_poly.entity_id
_entity_poly.type
_entity_poly.pdbx_seq_one_letter_code
_entity_poly.pdbx_strand_id
1 'polypeptide(L)'
;MTTQNIPYKIYLNENEMPTAWYNLRADMKNKPAPLLNPGTKQPMTVQELSGVFCEELVKQELDDTTPFFEIPEEIRKFYKMYRPSPLVRASCPSFTRGKYAYDFCDTGMVCPLAKMYTLGSGFIPAPNHAGGLRYHGMSSTLSQLYDDGLMDATSVKQTEVFEAAEYFARVEGILPAPESSHAIKVAIDEAKKCKETGEEKAIVFGLTGTGYFDMVAYEKFHDGKMSDYIPTDEELKASLDKLPKME
;
A
#
# COMPACT_ATOMS: atom_id res chain seq x y z
N MET A 1 26.30 8.46 25.96
CA MET A 1 24.88 8.50 25.57
C MET A 1 24.15 7.49 26.45
N THR A 2 23.18 7.92 27.23
CA THR A 2 22.37 7.02 28.05
C THR A 2 21.51 6.20 27.12
N THR A 3 21.79 4.92 26.98
CA THR A 3 20.91 3.94 26.33
C THR A 3 19.59 3.93 27.11
N GLN A 4 18.58 4.65 26.60
CA GLN A 4 17.23 4.48 27.09
C GLN A 4 16.86 3.00 26.90
N ASN A 5 16.44 2.38 27.99
CA ASN A 5 16.02 0.99 27.99
C ASN A 5 14.64 0.93 27.31
N ILE A 6 14.63 0.86 25.97
CA ILE A 6 13.39 0.78 25.18
C ILE A 6 12.83 -0.64 25.37
N PRO A 7 11.58 -0.78 25.85
CA PRO A 7 10.99 -2.09 26.06
C PRO A 7 10.85 -2.85 24.73
N TYR A 8 11.06 -4.16 24.75
CA TYR A 8 10.93 -5.06 23.59
C TYR A 8 9.52 -5.06 22.96
N LYS A 9 8.49 -4.80 23.77
CA LYS A 9 7.11 -4.69 23.32
C LYS A 9 6.50 -3.42 23.91
N ILE A 10 5.95 -2.59 23.05
CA ILE A 10 5.24 -1.38 23.43
C ILE A 10 3.78 -1.59 23.09
N TYR A 11 2.91 -1.50 24.09
CA TYR A 11 1.46 -1.52 23.93
C TYR A 11 0.92 -0.15 24.28
N LEU A 12 0.03 0.38 23.45
CA LEU A 12 -0.71 1.59 23.79
C LEU A 12 -1.70 1.29 24.91
N ASN A 13 -1.74 2.16 25.91
CA ASN A 13 -2.82 2.15 26.91
C ASN A 13 -4.12 2.67 26.30
N GLU A 14 -5.24 2.49 26.98
CA GLU A 14 -6.53 2.94 26.47
C GLU A 14 -6.61 4.45 26.22
N ASN A 15 -5.93 5.26 27.05
CA ASN A 15 -5.85 6.71 26.92
C ASN A 15 -4.88 7.19 25.83
N GLU A 16 -4.06 6.30 25.28
CA GLU A 16 -3.14 6.56 24.18
C GLU A 16 -3.72 6.14 22.82
N MET A 17 -4.93 5.56 22.83
CA MET A 17 -5.62 5.19 21.60
C MET A 17 -6.03 6.43 20.79
N PRO A 18 -5.89 6.40 19.46
CA PRO A 18 -6.23 7.54 18.62
C PRO A 18 -7.71 7.94 18.76
N THR A 19 -7.96 9.23 18.85
CA THR A 19 -9.32 9.80 18.92
C THR A 19 -9.77 10.38 17.58
N ALA A 20 -8.85 10.55 16.64
CA ALA A 20 -9.12 11.09 15.32
C ALA A 20 -8.31 10.37 14.24
N TRP A 21 -8.87 10.31 13.03
CA TRP A 21 -8.13 9.93 11.83
C TRP A 21 -7.43 11.15 11.25
N TYR A 22 -6.18 10.97 10.87
CA TYR A 22 -5.42 12.02 10.21
C TYR A 22 -5.71 12.03 8.70
N ASN A 23 -6.07 13.20 8.18
CA ASN A 23 -6.26 13.43 6.77
C ASN A 23 -4.99 14.06 6.17
N LEU A 24 -4.14 13.23 5.60
CA LEU A 24 -2.90 13.65 4.96
C LEU A 24 -3.14 14.70 3.86
N ARG A 25 -4.27 14.63 3.14
CA ARG A 25 -4.60 15.55 2.05
C ARG A 25 -4.60 17.00 2.52
N ALA A 26 -5.03 17.28 3.75
CA ALA A 26 -5.06 18.63 4.30
C ALA A 26 -3.65 19.29 4.35
N ASP A 27 -2.61 18.49 4.59
CA ASP A 27 -1.22 18.97 4.74
C ASP A 27 -0.36 18.80 3.48
N MET A 28 -0.85 18.12 2.44
CA MET A 28 -0.14 17.97 1.17
C MET A 28 0.01 19.32 0.46
N LYS A 29 1.22 19.62 0.00
CA LYS A 29 1.49 20.81 -0.83
C LYS A 29 0.75 20.74 -2.17
N ASN A 30 0.85 19.62 -2.85
CA ASN A 30 0.14 19.33 -4.08
C ASN A 30 -0.97 18.33 -3.75
N LYS A 31 -2.22 18.74 -3.95
CA LYS A 31 -3.37 17.85 -3.70
C LYS A 31 -3.47 16.78 -4.79
N PRO A 32 -3.95 15.57 -4.49
CA PRO A 32 -4.28 14.60 -5.51
C PRO A 32 -5.28 15.17 -6.51
N ALA A 33 -5.13 14.80 -7.78
CA ALA A 33 -6.08 15.23 -8.81
C ALA A 33 -7.49 14.70 -8.50
N PRO A 34 -8.56 15.43 -8.88
CA PRO A 34 -9.93 15.04 -8.57
C PRO A 34 -10.30 13.70 -9.23
N LEU A 35 -11.21 12.97 -8.59
CA LEU A 35 -11.87 11.82 -9.19
C LEU A 35 -12.78 12.30 -10.33
N LEU A 36 -12.74 11.62 -11.48
CA LEU A 36 -13.54 12.02 -12.65
C LEU A 36 -14.63 10.98 -12.94
N ASN A 37 -15.77 11.48 -13.36
CA ASN A 37 -16.84 10.66 -13.89
C ASN A 37 -16.37 9.99 -15.20
N PRO A 38 -16.46 8.66 -15.33
CA PRO A 38 -15.93 7.95 -16.49
C PRO A 38 -16.62 8.29 -17.81
N GLY A 39 -17.89 8.73 -17.76
CA GLY A 39 -18.66 9.12 -18.95
C GLY A 39 -18.43 10.57 -19.37
N THR A 40 -18.45 11.51 -18.41
CA THR A 40 -18.33 12.95 -18.69
C THR A 40 -16.90 13.46 -18.60
N LYS A 41 -16.00 12.74 -17.94
CA LYS A 41 -14.62 13.14 -17.61
C LYS A 41 -14.53 14.43 -16.79
N GLN A 42 -15.64 14.84 -16.16
CA GLN A 42 -15.66 15.97 -15.25
C GLN A 42 -15.44 15.54 -13.81
N PRO A 43 -14.92 16.40 -12.92
CA PRO A 43 -14.79 16.11 -11.50
C PRO A 43 -16.13 15.65 -10.92
N MET A 44 -16.08 14.55 -10.19
CA MET A 44 -17.26 13.98 -9.54
C MET A 44 -17.67 14.79 -8.32
N THR A 45 -18.97 14.95 -8.17
CA THR A 45 -19.58 15.58 -6.99
C THR A 45 -19.79 14.57 -5.86
N VAL A 46 -20.03 15.08 -4.65
CA VAL A 46 -20.44 14.25 -3.50
C VAL A 46 -21.67 13.40 -3.85
N GLN A 47 -22.65 13.98 -4.53
CA GLN A 47 -23.90 13.28 -4.89
C GLN A 47 -23.65 12.11 -5.85
N GLU A 48 -22.79 12.27 -6.85
CA GLU A 48 -22.46 11.19 -7.80
C GLU A 48 -21.71 10.05 -7.12
N LEU A 49 -20.72 10.35 -6.25
CA LEU A 49 -19.97 9.36 -5.51
C LEU A 49 -20.82 8.65 -4.44
N SER A 50 -21.80 9.34 -3.87
CA SER A 50 -22.72 8.76 -2.87
C SER A 50 -23.68 7.72 -3.45
N GLY A 51 -23.72 7.57 -4.75
CA GLY A 51 -24.38 6.43 -5.40
C GLY A 51 -23.67 5.08 -5.17
N VAL A 52 -22.38 5.11 -4.81
CA VAL A 52 -21.54 3.91 -4.58
C VAL A 52 -21.05 3.83 -3.14
N PHE A 53 -20.74 4.96 -2.52
CA PHE A 53 -20.17 5.04 -1.18
C PHE A 53 -21.10 5.80 -0.23
N CYS A 54 -20.97 5.58 1.06
CA CYS A 54 -21.68 6.35 2.08
C CYS A 54 -21.26 7.82 2.02
N GLU A 55 -22.23 8.72 2.07
CA GLU A 55 -22.05 10.17 1.87
C GLU A 55 -20.99 10.77 2.81
N GLU A 56 -20.96 10.36 4.07
CA GLU A 56 -19.98 10.85 5.05
C GLU A 56 -18.54 10.44 4.71
N LEU A 57 -18.32 9.24 4.18
CA LEU A 57 -17.02 8.82 3.68
C LEU A 57 -16.62 9.60 2.43
N VAL A 58 -17.56 9.89 1.53
CA VAL A 58 -17.30 10.71 0.33
C VAL A 58 -16.90 12.13 0.72
N LYS A 59 -17.58 12.74 1.69
CA LYS A 59 -17.20 14.06 2.20
C LYS A 59 -15.78 14.08 2.74
N GLN A 60 -15.40 13.06 3.52
CA GLN A 60 -14.04 12.94 4.06
C GLN A 60 -13.00 12.72 2.95
N GLU A 61 -13.28 11.87 1.96
CA GLU A 61 -12.38 11.60 0.84
C GLU A 61 -12.12 12.83 -0.03
N LEU A 62 -13.12 13.71 -0.18
CA LEU A 62 -13.02 14.94 -0.98
C LEU A 62 -12.56 16.15 -0.17
N ASP A 63 -12.39 16.04 1.14
CA ASP A 63 -11.94 17.15 2.00
C ASP A 63 -10.42 17.31 1.95
N ASP A 64 -9.96 18.40 1.39
CA ASP A 64 -8.56 18.78 1.27
C ASP A 64 -8.11 19.76 2.37
N THR A 65 -8.95 20.05 3.36
CA THR A 65 -8.77 21.14 4.31
C THR A 65 -8.77 20.73 5.77
N THR A 66 -9.58 19.74 6.14
CA THR A 66 -9.72 19.27 7.52
C THR A 66 -8.62 18.26 7.87
N PRO A 67 -7.67 18.58 8.76
CA PRO A 67 -6.54 17.70 9.01
C PRO A 67 -6.88 16.47 9.87
N PHE A 68 -7.94 16.55 10.67
CA PHE A 68 -8.35 15.46 11.56
C PHE A 68 -9.85 15.27 11.54
N PHE A 69 -10.30 14.01 11.38
CA PHE A 69 -11.69 13.60 11.53
C PHE A 69 -11.85 12.81 12.82
N GLU A 70 -12.79 13.21 13.68
CA GLU A 70 -13.06 12.51 14.93
C GLU A 70 -13.51 11.07 14.66
N ILE A 71 -12.94 10.12 15.41
CA ILE A 71 -13.34 8.71 15.34
C ILE A 71 -14.60 8.51 16.19
N PRO A 72 -15.72 8.04 15.63
CA PRO A 72 -16.93 7.76 16.39
C PRO A 72 -16.66 6.83 17.57
N GLU A 73 -17.39 7.04 18.67
CA GLU A 73 -17.15 6.31 19.93
C GLU A 73 -17.29 4.78 19.76
N GLU A 74 -18.23 4.33 18.94
CA GLU A 74 -18.43 2.93 18.64
C GLU A 74 -17.20 2.30 17.96
N ILE A 75 -16.58 3.03 17.04
CA ILE A 75 -15.35 2.58 16.38
C ILE A 75 -14.17 2.60 17.35
N ARG A 76 -14.07 3.61 18.22
CA ARG A 76 -13.05 3.64 19.28
C ARG A 76 -13.18 2.46 20.24
N LYS A 77 -14.42 2.07 20.60
CA LYS A 77 -14.68 0.84 21.38
C LYS A 77 -14.22 -0.40 20.66
N PHE A 78 -14.46 -0.48 19.35
CA PHE A 78 -13.98 -1.59 18.52
C PHE A 78 -12.45 -1.64 18.47
N TYR A 79 -11.76 -0.50 18.34
CA TYR A 79 -10.29 -0.43 18.33
C TYR A 79 -9.65 -0.89 19.64
N LYS A 80 -10.35 -0.83 20.76
CA LYS A 80 -9.87 -1.40 22.04
C LYS A 80 -9.81 -2.94 21.99
N MET A 81 -10.66 -3.57 21.22
CA MET A 81 -10.70 -5.02 21.03
C MET A 81 -9.80 -5.47 19.87
N TYR A 82 -9.81 -4.71 18.78
CA TYR A 82 -9.05 -4.99 17.55
C TYR A 82 -8.36 -3.73 17.07
N ARG A 83 -7.06 -3.63 17.28
CA ARG A 83 -6.28 -2.46 16.88
C ARG A 83 -6.09 -2.45 15.35
N PRO A 84 -6.16 -1.25 14.70
CA PRO A 84 -5.91 -1.16 13.28
C PRO A 84 -4.48 -1.61 12.96
N SER A 85 -4.31 -2.23 11.80
CA SER A 85 -3.00 -2.60 11.29
C SER A 85 -2.18 -1.35 10.99
N PRO A 86 -0.86 -1.35 11.25
CA PRO A 86 0.01 -0.26 10.84
C PRO A 86 0.06 -0.12 9.32
N LEU A 87 0.33 1.09 8.84
CA LEU A 87 0.51 1.38 7.42
C LEU A 87 1.64 0.52 6.83
N VAL A 88 1.35 -0.21 5.75
CA VAL A 88 2.33 -1.06 5.07
C VAL A 88 2.86 -0.34 3.85
N ARG A 89 4.18 -0.33 3.71
CA ARG A 89 4.84 0.05 2.46
C ARG A 89 4.65 -1.09 1.45
N ALA A 90 3.72 -0.92 0.52
CA ALA A 90 3.51 -1.92 -0.52
C ALA A 90 4.60 -1.82 -1.58
N SER A 91 5.27 -2.94 -1.88
CA SER A 91 6.07 -3.08 -3.09
C SER A 91 5.10 -3.28 -4.25
N CYS A 92 4.94 -2.26 -5.09
CA CYS A 92 4.00 -2.31 -6.19
C CYS A 92 4.67 -1.97 -7.53
N PRO A 93 4.61 -2.87 -8.53
CA PRO A 93 5.11 -2.60 -9.87
C PRO A 93 4.52 -1.34 -10.52
N SER A 94 3.34 -0.91 -10.11
CA SER A 94 2.69 0.31 -10.63
C SER A 94 3.54 1.56 -10.44
N PHE A 95 4.26 1.70 -9.33
CA PHE A 95 5.16 2.82 -9.13
C PHE A 95 6.44 2.73 -9.97
N THR A 96 7.03 1.55 -10.07
CA THR A 96 8.35 1.38 -10.69
C THR A 96 8.31 1.24 -12.21
N ARG A 97 7.18 0.79 -12.77
CA ARG A 97 7.02 0.51 -14.21
C ARG A 97 5.72 1.03 -14.81
N GLY A 98 4.84 1.61 -14.00
CA GLY A 98 3.58 2.18 -14.44
C GLY A 98 3.72 3.62 -14.98
N LYS A 99 2.58 4.17 -15.37
CA LYS A 99 2.45 5.54 -15.85
C LYS A 99 1.57 6.35 -14.90
N TYR A 100 1.93 7.59 -14.61
CA TYR A 100 1.10 8.51 -13.85
C TYR A 100 0.02 9.09 -14.76
N ALA A 101 -1.18 8.54 -14.70
CA ALA A 101 -2.28 8.88 -15.60
C ALA A 101 -3.63 8.65 -14.92
N TYR A 102 -4.70 9.19 -15.52
CA TYR A 102 -6.06 8.78 -15.17
C TYR A 102 -6.32 7.36 -15.68
N ASP A 103 -6.88 6.54 -14.79
CA ASP A 103 -7.31 5.18 -15.11
C ASP A 103 -8.53 4.81 -14.29
N PHE A 104 -9.22 3.75 -14.70
CA PHE A 104 -10.32 3.18 -13.94
C PHE A 104 -9.81 2.54 -12.65
N CYS A 105 -10.55 2.72 -11.56
CA CYS A 105 -10.21 2.09 -10.28
C CYS A 105 -10.52 0.59 -10.25
N ASP A 106 -11.28 0.11 -11.24
CA ASP A 106 -11.69 -1.29 -11.37
C ASP A 106 -11.58 -1.80 -12.81
N THR A 107 -11.49 -3.11 -12.97
CA THR A 107 -11.46 -3.78 -14.29
C THR A 107 -12.80 -3.78 -15.00
N GLY A 108 -13.90 -3.56 -14.28
CA GLY A 108 -15.25 -3.42 -14.82
C GLY A 108 -15.56 -2.06 -15.40
N MET A 109 -14.65 -1.09 -15.22
CA MET A 109 -14.78 0.31 -15.71
C MET A 109 -16.03 1.03 -15.21
N VAL A 110 -16.53 0.67 -14.01
CA VAL A 110 -17.73 1.26 -13.39
C VAL A 110 -17.39 2.26 -12.27
N CYS A 111 -16.19 2.18 -11.71
CA CYS A 111 -15.71 3.12 -10.72
C CYS A 111 -15.19 4.43 -11.35
N PRO A 112 -15.05 5.50 -10.55
CA PRO A 112 -14.47 6.75 -11.01
C PRO A 112 -13.10 6.60 -11.67
N LEU A 113 -12.75 7.50 -12.57
CA LEU A 113 -11.37 7.67 -13.03
C LEU A 113 -10.56 8.37 -11.94
N ALA A 114 -9.46 7.77 -11.54
CA ALA A 114 -8.52 8.36 -10.59
C ALA A 114 -7.15 8.56 -11.24
N LYS A 115 -6.49 9.68 -10.95
CA LYS A 115 -5.12 9.90 -11.38
C LYS A 115 -4.18 9.15 -10.45
N MET A 116 -3.47 8.17 -10.99
CA MET A 116 -2.64 7.26 -10.21
C MET A 116 -1.46 6.74 -11.04
N TYR A 117 -0.46 6.18 -10.36
CA TYR A 117 0.51 5.31 -11.03
C TYR A 117 -0.16 3.97 -11.32
N THR A 118 -0.31 3.66 -12.60
CA THR A 118 -1.06 2.49 -13.08
C THR A 118 -0.29 1.70 -14.14
N LEU A 119 -0.55 0.39 -14.17
CA LEU A 119 -0.15 -0.53 -15.25
C LEU A 119 -1.25 -0.68 -16.31
N GLY A 120 -2.38 0.04 -16.15
CA GLY A 120 -3.58 -0.07 -16.97
C GLY A 120 -4.63 -0.99 -16.33
N SER A 121 -5.90 -0.57 -16.30
CA SER A 121 -7.03 -1.34 -15.71
C SER A 121 -7.28 -2.70 -16.39
N GLY A 122 -6.79 -2.88 -17.62
CA GLY A 122 -6.79 -4.18 -18.30
C GLY A 122 -5.59 -5.08 -18.02
N PHE A 123 -4.63 -4.63 -17.20
CA PHE A 123 -3.47 -5.44 -16.82
C PHE A 123 -3.87 -6.53 -15.82
N ILE A 124 -3.46 -7.75 -16.09
CA ILE A 124 -3.68 -8.90 -15.20
C ILE A 124 -2.38 -9.14 -14.42
N PRO A 125 -2.35 -8.84 -13.12
CA PRO A 125 -1.18 -9.13 -12.30
C PRO A 125 -0.86 -10.61 -12.25
N ALA A 126 0.42 -10.95 -12.20
CA ALA A 126 0.88 -12.32 -12.05
C ALA A 126 0.25 -13.02 -10.84
N PRO A 127 0.11 -14.35 -10.86
CA PRO A 127 -0.44 -15.14 -9.77
C PRO A 127 0.56 -15.29 -8.60
N ASN A 128 1.15 -14.18 -8.16
CA ASN A 128 2.06 -14.15 -7.02
C ASN A 128 1.30 -14.42 -5.72
N HIS A 129 1.99 -15.06 -4.78
CA HIS A 129 1.47 -15.36 -3.45
C HIS A 129 1.54 -14.14 -2.51
N ALA A 130 0.89 -13.07 -2.89
CA ALA A 130 0.67 -11.85 -2.12
C ALA A 130 -0.60 -11.20 -2.69
N GLY A 131 -1.76 -11.82 -2.43
CA GLY A 131 -3.04 -11.45 -3.03
C GLY A 131 -3.42 -10.00 -2.82
N GLY A 132 -3.13 -9.47 -1.64
CA GLY A 132 -3.37 -8.08 -1.28
C GLY A 132 -2.55 -7.04 -2.05
N LEU A 133 -1.52 -7.47 -2.80
CA LEU A 133 -0.67 -6.58 -3.62
C LEU A 133 -0.91 -6.74 -5.13
N ARG A 134 -1.94 -7.52 -5.53
CA ARG A 134 -2.24 -7.84 -6.92
C ARG A 134 -3.27 -6.90 -7.52
N TYR A 135 -2.92 -5.65 -7.74
CA TYR A 135 -3.75 -4.64 -8.40
C TYR A 135 -2.95 -3.84 -9.43
N HIS A 136 -3.65 -3.20 -10.34
CA HIS A 136 -3.07 -2.51 -11.49
C HIS A 136 -2.63 -1.08 -11.19
N GLY A 137 -3.21 -0.43 -10.18
CA GLY A 137 -2.99 0.97 -9.89
C GLY A 137 -2.88 1.29 -8.40
N MET A 138 -2.40 2.46 -8.08
CA MET A 138 -2.12 2.91 -6.71
C MET A 138 -3.12 3.98 -6.27
N SER A 139 -3.25 4.17 -4.95
CA SER A 139 -4.00 5.29 -4.38
C SER A 139 -3.55 6.62 -4.98
N SER A 140 -4.50 7.50 -5.30
CA SER A 140 -4.22 8.85 -5.83
C SER A 140 -3.34 9.66 -4.88
N THR A 141 -3.59 9.56 -3.58
CA THR A 141 -2.79 10.24 -2.54
C THR A 141 -1.35 9.75 -2.52
N LEU A 142 -1.13 8.43 -2.50
CA LEU A 142 0.23 7.87 -2.54
C LEU A 142 0.92 8.15 -3.87
N SER A 143 0.19 8.14 -4.97
CA SER A 143 0.71 8.49 -6.29
C SER A 143 1.18 9.94 -6.35
N GLN A 144 0.45 10.86 -5.73
CA GLN A 144 0.87 12.26 -5.65
C GLN A 144 2.13 12.43 -4.79
N LEU A 145 2.21 11.74 -3.64
CA LEU A 145 3.42 11.77 -2.80
C LEU A 145 4.65 11.24 -3.52
N TYR A 146 4.50 10.17 -4.31
CA TYR A 146 5.58 9.62 -5.11
C TYR A 146 6.00 10.57 -6.24
N ASP A 147 5.04 11.18 -6.93
CA ASP A 147 5.27 12.17 -8.00
C ASP A 147 5.97 13.43 -7.46
N ASP A 148 5.65 13.84 -6.24
CA ASP A 148 6.28 14.96 -5.52
C ASP A 148 7.68 14.61 -4.95
N GLY A 149 8.15 13.38 -5.08
CA GLY A 149 9.43 12.93 -4.53
C GLY A 149 9.47 12.83 -2.99
N LEU A 150 8.31 12.75 -2.33
CA LEU A 150 8.18 12.62 -0.87
C LEU A 150 8.21 11.17 -0.40
N MET A 151 8.17 10.21 -1.30
CA MET A 151 8.33 8.79 -1.02
C MET A 151 9.04 8.09 -2.16
N ASP A 152 9.70 6.98 -1.84
CA ASP A 152 10.33 6.09 -2.80
C ASP A 152 9.54 4.79 -2.93
N ALA A 153 9.72 4.11 -4.05
CA ALA A 153 9.14 2.80 -4.30
C ALA A 153 10.19 1.83 -4.87
N THR A 154 10.08 0.58 -4.47
CA THR A 154 10.93 -0.50 -5.01
C THR A 154 10.08 -1.73 -5.29
N SER A 155 10.56 -2.57 -6.19
CA SER A 155 9.98 -3.88 -6.47
C SER A 155 10.93 -4.98 -6.01
N VAL A 156 10.39 -6.02 -5.40
CA VAL A 156 11.14 -7.22 -4.99
C VAL A 156 10.48 -8.46 -5.57
N LYS A 157 11.30 -9.45 -5.90
CA LYS A 157 10.83 -10.72 -6.44
C LYS A 157 10.20 -11.57 -5.34
N GLN A 158 9.19 -12.38 -5.69
CA GLN A 158 8.52 -13.19 -4.68
C GLN A 158 9.44 -14.24 -4.04
N THR A 159 10.40 -14.81 -4.76
CA THR A 159 11.37 -15.74 -4.19
C THR A 159 12.23 -15.07 -3.12
N GLU A 160 12.70 -13.85 -3.34
CA GLU A 160 13.45 -13.05 -2.36
C GLU A 160 12.58 -12.67 -1.15
N VAL A 161 11.27 -12.44 -1.38
CA VAL A 161 10.30 -12.14 -0.32
C VAL A 161 10.11 -13.34 0.61
N PHE A 162 9.93 -14.55 0.06
CA PHE A 162 9.78 -15.78 0.86
C PHE A 162 11.08 -16.19 1.57
N GLU A 163 12.24 -15.98 0.95
CA GLU A 163 13.53 -16.16 1.62
C GLU A 163 13.66 -15.25 2.86
N ALA A 164 13.31 -13.96 2.72
CA ALA A 164 13.30 -13.01 3.82
C ALA A 164 12.29 -13.38 4.90
N ALA A 165 11.10 -13.87 4.51
CA ALA A 165 10.06 -14.32 5.41
C ALA A 165 10.51 -15.51 6.28
N GLU A 166 11.10 -16.54 5.67
CA GLU A 166 11.63 -17.68 6.41
C GLU A 166 12.82 -17.29 7.31
N TYR A 167 13.68 -16.39 6.83
CA TYR A 167 14.76 -15.86 7.65
C TYR A 167 14.22 -15.14 8.89
N PHE A 168 13.23 -14.24 8.68
CA PHE A 168 12.58 -13.53 9.76
C PHE A 168 11.88 -14.47 10.75
N ALA A 169 11.18 -15.49 10.25
CA ALA A 169 10.53 -16.49 11.10
C ALA A 169 11.53 -17.26 11.98
N ARG A 170 12.70 -17.58 11.45
CA ARG A 170 13.78 -18.26 12.22
C ARG A 170 14.38 -17.38 13.30
N VAL A 171 14.49 -16.07 13.06
CA VAL A 171 15.12 -15.12 13.99
C VAL A 171 14.13 -14.60 15.03
N GLU A 172 12.92 -14.24 14.60
CA GLU A 172 11.93 -13.57 15.44
C GLU A 172 10.82 -14.51 15.97
N GLY A 173 10.74 -15.73 15.46
CA GLY A 173 9.71 -16.70 15.85
C GLY A 173 8.30 -16.35 15.33
N ILE A 174 8.20 -15.47 14.35
CA ILE A 174 6.94 -15.01 13.75
C ILE A 174 6.94 -15.34 12.27
N LEU A 175 5.96 -16.12 11.80
CA LEU A 175 5.76 -16.38 10.38
C LEU A 175 4.92 -15.24 9.77
N PRO A 176 5.50 -14.39 8.92
CA PRO A 176 4.79 -13.23 8.38
C PRO A 176 3.92 -13.61 7.17
N ALA A 177 2.86 -12.84 6.91
CA ALA A 177 2.14 -12.92 5.64
C ALA A 177 3.05 -12.52 4.46
N PRO A 178 2.85 -13.07 3.24
CA PRO A 178 3.63 -12.70 2.06
C PRO A 178 3.65 -11.19 1.77
N GLU A 179 2.54 -10.49 2.02
CA GLU A 179 2.44 -9.04 1.88
C GLU A 179 3.40 -8.32 2.82
N SER A 180 3.42 -8.68 4.11
CA SER A 180 4.33 -8.09 5.11
C SER A 180 5.79 -8.42 4.82
N SER A 181 6.04 -9.55 4.20
CA SER A 181 7.38 -10.04 3.88
C SER A 181 8.09 -9.18 2.83
N HIS A 182 7.34 -8.43 2.00
CA HIS A 182 7.92 -7.42 1.12
C HIS A 182 8.58 -6.29 1.92
N ALA A 183 7.93 -5.81 2.98
CA ALA A 183 8.50 -4.80 3.86
C ALA A 183 9.70 -5.34 4.66
N ILE A 184 9.63 -6.59 5.12
CA ILE A 184 10.74 -7.28 5.81
C ILE A 184 11.96 -7.39 4.90
N LYS A 185 11.78 -7.78 3.62
CA LYS A 185 12.90 -7.88 2.66
C LYS A 185 13.61 -6.54 2.49
N VAL A 186 12.86 -5.46 2.31
CA VAL A 186 13.43 -4.12 2.18
C VAL A 186 14.09 -3.66 3.47
N ALA A 187 13.52 -3.94 4.65
CA ALA A 187 14.13 -3.62 5.93
C ALA A 187 15.46 -4.34 6.14
N ILE A 188 15.55 -5.61 5.75
CA ILE A 188 16.81 -6.39 5.77
C ILE A 188 17.86 -5.77 4.84
N ASP A 189 17.47 -5.37 3.63
CA ASP A 189 18.38 -4.74 2.67
C ASP A 189 18.91 -3.40 3.16
N GLU A 190 18.03 -2.56 3.73
CA GLU A 190 18.44 -1.28 4.35
C GLU A 190 19.38 -1.51 5.56
N ALA A 191 19.09 -2.52 6.39
CA ALA A 191 19.97 -2.87 7.51
C ALA A 191 21.37 -3.34 7.04
N LYS A 192 21.42 -4.10 5.94
CA LYS A 192 22.71 -4.51 5.33
C LYS A 192 23.48 -3.29 4.80
N LYS A 193 22.80 -2.34 4.13
CA LYS A 193 23.43 -1.08 3.70
C LYS A 193 24.00 -0.29 4.89
N CYS A 194 23.22 -0.15 5.97
CA CYS A 194 23.69 0.50 7.18
C CYS A 194 24.96 -0.15 7.74
N LYS A 195 25.02 -1.48 7.72
CA LYS A 195 26.21 -2.23 8.14
C LYS A 195 27.43 -1.96 7.25
N GLU A 196 27.22 -1.84 5.95
CA GLU A 196 28.28 -1.57 4.97
C GLU A 196 28.78 -0.12 5.04
N THR A 197 27.87 0.82 5.21
CA THR A 197 28.20 2.26 5.24
C THR A 197 28.60 2.77 6.62
N GLY A 198 28.29 2.04 7.69
CA GLY A 198 28.44 2.50 9.06
C GLY A 198 27.40 3.54 9.50
N GLU A 199 26.35 3.75 8.72
CA GLU A 199 25.29 4.71 9.01
C GLU A 199 24.33 4.16 10.07
N GLU A 200 24.06 4.91 11.12
CA GLU A 200 23.07 4.56 12.14
C GLU A 200 21.66 5.00 11.70
N LYS A 201 20.72 4.05 11.56
CA LYS A 201 19.31 4.30 11.24
C LYS A 201 18.38 3.49 12.12
N ALA A 202 17.23 4.06 12.44
CA ALA A 202 16.08 3.33 12.94
C ALA A 202 15.19 2.93 11.75
N ILE A 203 15.06 1.62 11.49
CA ILE A 203 14.25 1.09 10.39
C ILE A 203 12.95 0.57 10.97
N VAL A 204 11.82 1.19 10.58
CA VAL A 204 10.48 0.79 11.00
C VAL A 204 9.75 0.18 9.81
N PHE A 205 9.11 -0.98 9.99
CA PHE A 205 8.25 -1.60 8.98
C PHE A 205 6.96 -2.12 9.59
N GLY A 206 5.91 -2.23 8.78
CA GLY A 206 4.63 -2.79 9.19
C GLY A 206 4.64 -4.32 9.10
N LEU A 207 4.30 -5.00 10.19
CA LEU A 207 4.04 -6.44 10.22
C LEU A 207 2.53 -6.64 10.32
N THR A 208 1.84 -6.68 9.19
CA THR A 208 0.38 -6.52 9.07
C THR A 208 -0.40 -7.82 9.01
N GLY A 209 0.26 -8.94 8.85
CA GLY A 209 -0.42 -10.23 8.73
C GLY A 209 0.46 -11.41 9.13
N THR A 210 -0.22 -12.50 9.48
CA THR A 210 0.41 -13.80 9.76
C THR A 210 0.41 -14.68 8.52
N GLY A 211 1.47 -15.46 8.33
CA GLY A 211 1.63 -16.42 7.23
C GLY A 211 0.92 -17.75 7.43
N TYR A 212 0.22 -17.96 8.55
CA TYR A 212 -0.45 -19.24 8.81
C TYR A 212 -1.53 -19.61 7.79
N PHE A 213 -2.12 -18.63 7.13
CA PHE A 213 -3.08 -18.84 6.05
C PHE A 213 -2.41 -19.07 4.68
N ASP A 214 -1.09 -18.89 4.59
CA ASP A 214 -0.31 -18.93 3.34
C ASP A 214 0.65 -20.13 3.29
N MET A 215 0.42 -21.15 4.14
CA MET A 215 1.31 -22.33 4.26
C MET A 215 1.55 -23.04 2.93
N VAL A 216 0.56 -23.09 2.05
CA VAL A 216 0.72 -23.67 0.69
C VAL A 216 1.74 -22.89 -0.15
N ALA A 217 1.81 -21.57 0.04
CA ALA A 217 2.81 -20.75 -0.65
C ALA A 217 4.23 -20.98 -0.09
N TYR A 218 4.35 -21.10 1.23
CA TYR A 218 5.61 -21.46 1.89
C TYR A 218 6.08 -22.84 1.48
N GLU A 219 5.18 -23.84 1.41
CA GLU A 219 5.51 -25.17 0.92
C GLU A 219 6.04 -25.14 -0.52
N LYS A 220 5.37 -24.41 -1.43
CA LYS A 220 5.85 -24.23 -2.81
C LYS A 220 7.22 -23.58 -2.89
N PHE A 221 7.48 -22.59 -2.04
CA PHE A 221 8.80 -21.97 -1.97
C PHE A 221 9.85 -22.97 -1.47
N HIS A 222 9.57 -23.67 -0.39
CA HIS A 222 10.48 -24.66 0.20
C HIS A 222 10.80 -25.82 -0.74
N ASP A 223 9.81 -26.25 -1.54
CA ASP A 223 9.98 -27.28 -2.57
C ASP A 223 10.69 -26.80 -3.85
N GLY A 224 11.09 -25.52 -3.91
CA GLY A 224 11.69 -24.93 -5.12
C GLY A 224 10.73 -24.82 -6.32
N LYS A 225 9.41 -24.85 -6.06
CA LYS A 225 8.37 -24.79 -7.11
C LYS A 225 7.86 -23.37 -7.35
N MET A 226 8.38 -22.38 -6.63
CA MET A 226 8.01 -20.97 -6.80
C MET A 226 8.88 -20.34 -7.88
N SER A 227 8.28 -19.58 -8.77
CA SER A 227 8.98 -18.84 -9.84
C SER A 227 8.66 -17.36 -9.78
N ASP A 228 9.62 -16.53 -10.14
CA ASP A 228 9.41 -15.11 -10.30
C ASP A 228 8.78 -14.79 -11.64
N TYR A 229 7.90 -13.80 -11.64
CA TYR A 229 7.35 -13.24 -12.85
C TYR A 229 7.59 -11.72 -12.87
N ILE A 230 8.14 -11.25 -13.97
CA ILE A 230 8.31 -9.83 -14.27
C ILE A 230 7.57 -9.57 -15.57
N PRO A 231 6.56 -8.67 -15.60
CA PRO A 231 5.85 -8.34 -16.83
C PRO A 231 6.81 -7.87 -17.92
N THR A 232 6.60 -8.29 -19.15
CA THR A 232 7.39 -7.80 -20.28
C THR A 232 7.00 -6.38 -20.67
N ASP A 233 7.86 -5.68 -21.41
CA ASP A 233 7.55 -4.33 -21.88
C ASP A 233 6.40 -4.32 -22.87
N GLU A 234 6.22 -5.38 -23.65
CA GLU A 234 5.11 -5.57 -24.58
C GLU A 234 3.78 -5.72 -23.84
N GLU A 235 3.74 -6.54 -22.77
CA GLU A 235 2.54 -6.71 -21.94
C GLU A 235 2.12 -5.40 -21.27
N LEU A 236 3.09 -4.65 -20.73
CA LEU A 236 2.85 -3.35 -20.14
C LEU A 236 2.35 -2.35 -21.15
N LYS A 237 3.02 -2.26 -22.31
CA LYS A 237 2.61 -1.38 -23.40
C LYS A 237 1.19 -1.67 -23.86
N ALA A 238 0.86 -2.95 -24.11
CA ALA A 238 -0.46 -3.37 -24.57
C ALA A 238 -1.59 -2.96 -23.58
N SER A 239 -1.29 -2.90 -22.28
CA SER A 239 -2.23 -2.43 -21.26
C SER A 239 -2.27 -0.90 -21.20
N LEU A 240 -1.10 -0.24 -21.18
CA LEU A 240 -1.00 1.22 -21.09
C LEU A 240 -1.58 1.95 -22.30
N ASP A 241 -1.53 1.33 -23.49
CA ASP A 241 -2.13 1.88 -24.72
C ASP A 241 -3.66 1.97 -24.65
N LYS A 242 -4.28 1.26 -23.70
CA LYS A 242 -5.74 1.26 -23.46
C LYS A 242 -6.19 2.27 -22.40
N LEU A 243 -5.26 3.04 -21.82
CA LEU A 243 -5.61 4.06 -20.83
C LEU A 243 -6.64 5.06 -21.40
N PRO A 244 -7.55 5.58 -20.57
CA PRO A 244 -8.50 6.61 -20.97
C PRO A 244 -7.80 7.83 -21.57
N LYS A 245 -8.23 8.25 -22.76
CA LYS A 245 -7.74 9.49 -23.36
C LYS A 245 -8.44 10.65 -22.69
N MET A 246 -7.65 11.53 -22.11
CA MET A 246 -8.11 12.76 -21.45
C MET A 246 -7.91 13.91 -22.46
N GLU A 247 -8.88 14.10 -23.34
CA GLU A 247 -8.92 15.25 -24.26
C GLU A 247 -9.74 16.38 -23.64
#